data_ef20bbf3915221c4f99777ffddeaaf1f
#
_entry.id   ef20bbf3915221c4f99777ffddeaaf1f
#
_cell.length_a   1.000
_cell.length_b   1.000
_cell.length_c   1.000
_cell.angle_alpha   90.00
_cell.angle_beta   90.00
_cell.angle_gamma   90.00
#
_symmetry.space_group_name_H-M   'P 1'
#
loop_
_entity.id
_entity.type
_entity.pdbx_description
1 polymer ?
#
loop_
_entity_poly.entity_id
_entity_poly.type
_entity_poly.pdbx_seq_one_letter_code
_entity_poly.pdbx_strand_id
1 'polypeptide(L)'
;VHQLPDITKFKDEWRSETKGIVLSSAERIMVKSMPGNAYRILAKDVRSYEFVIPYDEKADVGEIFTVEDRDMLFLARVVNVQHDSNYDGRWDTSIRGTELYDEEQIFNRVIAEPLGCIPRDQTKRRGAFRKAKTIPTKFSRVKRAEAEEFDFLKDTMGDIEVGVLRNGSRDTDVAVALHSSAMDHHMGIFATTGMGKSNFMKVFAASCMKLASENRSEFGLLIVDPHGEYLRGGKAGKGLLHLKPYLSSLKCYSTDPRNHSLPEVSELTISRRDILPEDIKVLHDWTGAQMDALESIERIFDGESWIDEILDENGKAMLTEKAKVSEKTVDVLVRKLENILSRNKYIKSSGSSSIPGIIEGVKSGKVVLIDIPNLSESSELFLLSLISRRIMEDYRNEDEGRKKCMVVIEEAQRVLGSDSRIARFEEIAREGRKFGVGLCAITQQPKLIDRELLSQFNTMVVMGLADRNDRMRVEESAKQDLSSLDVEIQTLEKGEAIISTLNVPFPIPAKIHRYEDYMERLRPSAPERRSFRPTPD
;
A
#
# COMPACT_ATOMS: atom_id res chain seq x y z
N VAL A 1 17.68 -49.30 -18.38
CA VAL A 1 18.51 -49.40 -17.16
C VAL A 1 19.49 -48.24 -17.24
N HIS A 2 19.10 -47.03 -16.82
CA HIS A 2 20.03 -45.93 -16.63
C HIS A 2 20.71 -46.14 -15.28
N GLN A 3 22.04 -46.33 -15.34
CA GLN A 3 22.89 -46.34 -14.15
C GLN A 3 22.68 -45.04 -13.37
N LEU A 4 22.25 -45.15 -12.11
CA LEU A 4 22.33 -44.06 -11.16
C LEU A 4 23.80 -43.59 -11.10
N PRO A 5 24.07 -42.27 -11.11
CA PRO A 5 25.43 -41.76 -10.96
C PRO A 5 26.00 -42.28 -9.63
N ASP A 6 27.23 -42.72 -9.66
CA ASP A 6 27.95 -43.29 -8.53
C ASP A 6 28.00 -42.30 -7.36
N ILE A 7 27.18 -42.57 -6.35
CA ILE A 7 27.05 -41.74 -5.14
C ILE A 7 28.40 -41.64 -4.39
N THR A 8 29.24 -42.62 -4.53
CA THR A 8 30.61 -42.64 -3.96
C THR A 8 31.49 -41.57 -4.60
N LYS A 9 31.47 -41.43 -5.92
CA LYS A 9 32.25 -40.44 -6.64
C LYS A 9 31.82 -39.02 -6.31
N PHE A 10 30.53 -38.81 -6.17
CA PHE A 10 29.99 -37.53 -5.74
C PHE A 10 30.33 -37.20 -4.26
N LYS A 11 30.37 -38.21 -3.40
CA LYS A 11 30.85 -38.03 -2.02
C LYS A 11 32.33 -37.69 -1.94
N ASP A 12 33.15 -38.24 -2.83
CA ASP A 12 34.59 -38.01 -2.82
C ASP A 12 34.98 -36.67 -3.47
N GLU A 13 34.31 -36.24 -4.52
CA GLU A 13 34.42 -34.87 -5.04
C GLU A 13 33.97 -33.83 -4.01
N TRP A 14 32.87 -34.11 -3.30
CA TRP A 14 32.39 -33.22 -2.26
C TRP A 14 33.33 -33.19 -1.05
N ARG A 15 33.98 -34.29 -0.71
CA ARG A 15 35.02 -34.37 0.33
C ARG A 15 36.31 -33.65 -0.03
N SER A 16 36.64 -33.53 -1.30
CA SER A 16 37.85 -32.80 -1.76
C SER A 16 37.64 -31.29 -1.76
N GLU A 17 36.41 -30.84 -1.93
CA GLU A 17 36.03 -29.41 -1.98
C GLU A 17 35.61 -28.85 -0.61
N THR A 18 35.10 -29.69 0.30
CA THR A 18 34.73 -29.30 1.67
C THR A 18 35.54 -30.10 2.66
N LYS A 19 36.41 -29.47 3.41
CA LYS A 19 37.07 -30.11 4.54
C LYS A 19 36.12 -30.25 5.70
N GLY A 20 35.22 -31.18 5.65
CA GLY A 20 34.42 -31.58 6.77
C GLY A 20 32.95 -31.72 6.43
N ILE A 21 32.41 -32.86 6.76
CA ILE A 21 31.08 -33.29 6.38
C ILE A 21 30.27 -33.57 7.55
N VAL A 22 29.08 -33.29 7.44
CA VAL A 22 28.21 -33.68 8.47
C VAL A 22 26.98 -34.32 8.01
N LEU A 23 26.85 -35.47 8.40
CA LEU A 23 25.61 -36.19 8.33
C LEU A 23 25.30 -36.65 9.73
N SER A 24 24.19 -36.48 10.26
CA SER A 24 23.78 -36.90 11.59
C SER A 24 23.90 -38.39 11.78
N SER A 25 23.61 -38.95 12.87
CA SER A 25 23.55 -40.36 13.11
C SER A 25 22.44 -41.07 12.53
N ALA A 26 22.04 -40.44 12.19
CA ALA A 26 21.56 -40.18 11.06
C ALA A 26 22.29 -39.22 10.23
N GLU A 27 23.01 -38.40 10.31
CA GLU A 27 23.66 -37.60 9.33
C GLU A 27 24.39 -36.40 9.92
N ARG A 28 25.63 -36.56 10.27
CA ARG A 28 26.50 -35.46 10.73
C ARG A 28 26.95 -34.61 9.58
N ILE A 29 26.86 -33.32 9.74
CA ILE A 29 27.22 -32.37 8.73
C ILE A 29 28.32 -31.46 9.23
N MET A 30 29.39 -31.36 8.57
CA MET A 30 30.38 -30.31 8.74
C MET A 30 30.25 -29.31 7.60
N VAL A 31 30.13 -28.02 7.93
CA VAL A 31 30.06 -26.97 6.92
C VAL A 31 31.39 -26.23 6.92
N LYS A 32 32.04 -26.27 5.79
CA LYS A 32 33.12 -25.30 5.49
C LYS A 32 32.63 -24.35 4.43
N SER A 33 32.83 -23.05 4.62
CA SER A 33 32.56 -22.06 3.58
C SER A 33 33.35 -22.43 2.32
N MET A 34 32.65 -22.64 1.22
CA MET A 34 33.29 -22.81 -0.08
C MET A 34 33.73 -21.45 -0.65
N PRO A 35 34.79 -21.37 -1.46
CA PRO A 35 35.05 -20.19 -2.25
C PRO A 35 33.81 -19.86 -3.10
N GLY A 36 33.16 -18.74 -2.79
CA GLY A 36 31.94 -18.31 -3.49
C GLY A 36 30.62 -18.43 -2.75
N ASN A 37 30.61 -18.53 -1.40
CA ASN A 37 29.41 -18.46 -0.54
C ASN A 37 28.21 -19.34 -0.99
N ALA A 38 28.47 -20.58 -1.38
CA ALA A 38 27.42 -21.52 -1.76
C ALA A 38 27.16 -22.55 -0.66
N TYR A 39 25.91 -22.63 -0.20
CA TYR A 39 25.45 -23.62 0.76
C TYR A 39 24.80 -24.80 0.06
N ARG A 40 24.38 -25.83 0.82
CA ARG A 40 23.71 -27.00 0.26
C ARG A 40 22.39 -27.25 0.98
N ILE A 41 21.37 -27.58 0.20
CA ILE A 41 20.07 -27.93 0.75
C ILE A 41 20.14 -29.29 1.45
N LEU A 42 19.66 -29.38 2.67
CA LEU A 42 19.72 -30.57 3.52
C LEU A 42 18.43 -31.33 3.57
N ALA A 43 17.41 -30.65 4.07
CA ALA A 43 16.06 -31.16 4.17
C ALA A 43 15.13 -30.28 3.32
N LYS A 44 14.08 -30.89 2.79
CA LYS A 44 13.12 -30.21 1.96
C LYS A 44 11.85 -31.02 1.83
N ASP A 45 10.77 -30.32 1.78
CA ASP A 45 9.49 -30.77 1.28
C ASP A 45 8.90 -29.69 0.37
N VAL A 46 7.65 -29.80 -0.04
CA VAL A 46 6.99 -28.81 -0.89
C VAL A 46 6.66 -27.50 -0.16
N ARG A 47 6.83 -27.44 1.16
CA ARG A 47 6.48 -26.31 2.02
C ARG A 47 7.70 -25.63 2.63
N SER A 48 8.79 -26.37 2.84
CA SER A 48 9.99 -25.80 3.47
C SER A 48 11.29 -26.40 2.92
N TYR A 49 12.30 -25.56 2.84
CA TYR A 49 13.68 -25.94 2.54
C TYR A 49 14.55 -25.63 3.74
N GLU A 50 15.44 -26.57 4.09
CA GLU A 50 16.42 -26.37 5.16
C GLU A 50 17.84 -26.46 4.62
N PHE A 51 18.67 -25.52 5.03
CA PHE A 51 20.10 -25.51 4.76
C PHE A 51 20.83 -24.90 5.95
N VAL A 52 22.15 -25.03 5.98
CA VAL A 52 22.97 -24.44 7.04
C VAL A 52 23.96 -23.43 6.47
N ILE A 53 24.25 -22.43 7.26
CA ILE A 53 25.27 -21.43 7.01
C ILE A 53 26.25 -21.42 8.22
N PRO A 54 27.50 -20.99 8.03
CA PRO A 54 28.44 -20.80 9.14
C PRO A 54 27.85 -19.98 10.27
N TYR A 55 28.31 -20.21 11.51
CA TYR A 55 27.75 -19.53 12.68
C TYR A 55 28.02 -18.01 12.67
N ASP A 56 29.13 -17.57 12.07
CA ASP A 56 29.54 -16.18 11.90
C ASP A 56 28.83 -15.46 10.74
N GLU A 57 28.15 -16.20 9.86
CA GLU A 57 27.31 -15.65 8.83
C GLU A 57 25.87 -15.42 9.29
N LYS A 58 25.26 -14.36 8.79
CA LYS A 58 23.88 -13.99 9.10
C LYS A 58 22.98 -14.19 7.90
N ALA A 59 21.79 -14.68 8.17
CA ALA A 59 20.66 -14.64 7.22
C ALA A 59 19.50 -13.90 7.88
N ASP A 60 18.90 -12.99 7.16
CA ASP A 60 17.77 -12.21 7.66
C ASP A 60 16.44 -12.93 7.36
N VAL A 61 15.46 -12.82 8.27
CA VAL A 61 14.08 -13.20 7.94
C VAL A 61 13.60 -12.34 6.79
N GLY A 62 12.96 -12.97 5.80
CA GLY A 62 12.55 -12.31 4.56
C GLY A 62 13.62 -12.33 3.45
N GLU A 63 14.87 -12.70 3.76
CA GLU A 63 15.91 -12.83 2.74
C GLU A 63 15.59 -13.97 1.77
N ILE A 64 15.79 -13.74 0.48
CA ILE A 64 15.53 -14.73 -0.57
C ILE A 64 16.85 -15.36 -1.00
N PHE A 65 16.84 -16.68 -1.00
CA PHE A 65 17.91 -17.53 -1.51
C PHE A 65 17.47 -18.24 -2.78
N THR A 66 18.41 -18.59 -3.62
CA THR A 66 18.21 -19.41 -4.82
C THR A 66 18.79 -20.80 -4.60
N VAL A 67 18.07 -21.81 -5.08
CA VAL A 67 18.51 -23.21 -5.07
C VAL A 67 18.65 -23.67 -6.52
N GLU A 68 19.89 -23.94 -6.93
CA GLU A 68 20.23 -24.38 -8.29
C GLU A 68 19.97 -25.88 -8.44
N ASP A 69 19.08 -26.27 -9.36
CA ASP A 69 18.82 -27.66 -9.68
C ASP A 69 18.62 -27.84 -11.18
N ARG A 70 19.55 -28.50 -11.85
CA ARG A 70 19.55 -28.75 -13.31
C ARG A 70 19.29 -27.45 -14.08
N ASP A 71 18.15 -27.38 -14.79
CA ASP A 71 17.78 -26.26 -15.65
C ASP A 71 16.93 -25.21 -14.93
N MET A 72 16.62 -25.43 -13.64
CA MET A 72 15.74 -24.58 -12.85
C MET A 72 16.49 -23.93 -11.68
N LEU A 73 16.03 -22.74 -11.33
CA LEU A 73 16.42 -22.00 -10.17
C LEU A 73 15.19 -21.85 -9.28
N PHE A 74 15.22 -22.45 -8.10
CA PHE A 74 14.14 -22.32 -7.12
C PHE A 74 14.44 -21.13 -6.21
N LEU A 75 13.44 -20.32 -5.96
CA LEU A 75 13.49 -19.17 -5.05
C LEU A 75 12.87 -19.58 -3.72
N ALA A 76 13.53 -19.30 -2.63
CA ALA A 76 13.06 -19.60 -1.28
C ALA A 76 13.32 -18.42 -0.35
N ARG A 77 12.31 -18.04 0.45
CA ARG A 77 12.36 -16.94 1.41
C ARG A 77 12.62 -17.48 2.79
N VAL A 78 13.57 -16.91 3.51
CA VAL A 78 13.89 -17.26 4.89
C VAL A 78 12.72 -16.88 5.81
N VAL A 79 12.23 -17.85 6.54
CA VAL A 79 11.15 -17.67 7.52
C VAL A 79 11.64 -17.83 8.96
N ASN A 80 12.74 -18.54 9.16
CA ASN A 80 13.34 -18.73 10.47
C ASN A 80 14.84 -19.03 10.38
N VAL A 81 15.58 -18.61 11.40
CA VAL A 81 17.01 -18.93 11.59
C VAL A 81 17.20 -19.41 13.03
N GLN A 82 17.88 -20.53 13.20
CA GLN A 82 18.12 -21.14 14.52
C GLN A 82 19.59 -21.51 14.66
N HIS A 83 20.16 -21.28 15.82
CA HIS A 83 21.46 -21.86 16.16
C HIS A 83 21.32 -23.37 16.33
N ASP A 84 22.27 -24.11 15.80
CA ASP A 84 22.34 -25.55 15.91
C ASP A 84 23.79 -26.01 16.02
N SER A 85 24.00 -27.27 16.38
CA SER A 85 25.34 -27.84 16.51
C SER A 85 25.37 -29.33 16.26
N ASN A 86 26.56 -29.84 15.96
CA ASN A 86 26.84 -31.30 15.90
C ASN A 86 27.32 -31.88 17.22
N TYR A 87 27.37 -31.09 18.27
CA TYR A 87 27.84 -31.55 19.57
C TYR A 87 26.77 -32.32 20.32
N ASP A 88 27.01 -33.60 20.55
CA ASP A 88 26.09 -34.50 21.25
C ASP A 88 26.16 -34.41 22.80
N GLY A 89 27.08 -33.62 23.34
CA GLY A 89 27.26 -33.44 24.78
C GLY A 89 26.41 -32.32 25.38
N ARG A 90 26.56 -32.14 26.69
CA ARG A 90 25.98 -30.95 27.35
C ARG A 90 26.86 -29.72 27.13
N TRP A 91 26.24 -28.64 26.68
CA TRP A 91 26.90 -27.36 26.56
C TRP A 91 27.32 -26.85 27.94
N ASP A 92 28.62 -26.56 28.11
CA ASP A 92 29.08 -25.76 29.24
C ASP A 92 28.84 -24.28 28.91
N THR A 93 27.80 -23.70 29.51
CA THR A 93 27.44 -22.29 29.34
C THR A 93 28.26 -21.36 30.20
N SER A 94 29.30 -21.85 30.92
CA SER A 94 30.24 -20.98 31.64
C SER A 94 31.10 -20.16 30.66
N ILE A 95 31.47 -18.95 31.06
CA ILE A 95 32.30 -18.04 30.23
C ILE A 95 33.63 -18.71 29.79
N ARG A 96 34.11 -19.68 30.56
CA ARG A 96 35.33 -20.43 30.23
C ARG A 96 35.11 -21.59 29.27
N GLY A 97 33.87 -22.13 29.22
CA GLY A 97 33.52 -23.25 28.35
C GLY A 97 33.33 -22.85 26.88
N THR A 98 32.93 -21.59 26.62
CA THR A 98 32.71 -21.10 25.25
C THR A 98 34.01 -20.97 24.43
N GLU A 99 35.17 -20.86 25.07
CA GLU A 99 36.48 -20.83 24.39
C GLU A 99 36.96 -22.22 23.92
N LEU A 100 36.31 -23.29 24.37
CA LEU A 100 36.72 -24.67 24.08
C LEU A 100 35.96 -25.33 22.91
N TYR A 101 34.92 -24.67 22.38
CA TYR A 101 34.15 -25.22 21.26
C TYR A 101 34.80 -24.87 19.93
N ASP A 102 34.98 -25.90 19.12
CA ASP A 102 35.43 -25.77 17.75
C ASP A 102 34.32 -25.05 16.94
N GLU A 103 34.65 -23.94 16.30
CA GLU A 103 33.75 -23.18 15.43
C GLU A 103 33.12 -24.05 14.33
N GLU A 104 33.76 -25.15 13.94
CA GLU A 104 33.24 -26.11 12.97
C GLU A 104 32.04 -26.93 13.51
N GLN A 105 31.78 -26.92 14.82
CA GLN A 105 30.68 -27.66 15.46
C GLN A 105 29.39 -26.86 15.60
N ILE A 106 29.47 -25.56 15.39
CA ILE A 106 28.34 -24.63 15.53
C ILE A 106 27.97 -24.09 14.16
N PHE A 107 26.69 -24.00 13.88
CA PHE A 107 26.19 -23.43 12.63
C PHE A 107 24.79 -22.83 12.82
N ASN A 108 24.36 -22.04 11.84
CA ASN A 108 23.00 -21.53 11.78
C ASN A 108 22.18 -22.41 10.81
N ARG A 109 21.09 -22.96 11.30
CA ARG A 109 20.09 -23.66 10.49
C ARG A 109 19.10 -22.63 9.97
N VAL A 110 18.97 -22.55 8.65
CA VAL A 110 18.04 -21.67 7.95
C VAL A 110 16.87 -22.48 7.44
N ILE A 111 15.67 -22.01 7.76
CA ILE A 111 14.40 -22.57 7.27
C ILE A 111 13.81 -21.54 6.31
N ALA A 112 13.54 -21.96 5.07
CA ALA A 112 13.04 -21.10 4.02
C ALA A 112 11.80 -21.70 3.34
N GLU A 113 10.85 -20.84 2.99
CA GLU A 113 9.64 -21.18 2.25
C GLU A 113 9.87 -21.08 0.74
N PRO A 114 9.50 -22.09 -0.06
CA PRO A 114 9.58 -22.02 -1.51
C PRO A 114 8.60 -20.99 -2.08
N LEU A 115 9.10 -19.99 -2.79
CA LEU A 115 8.27 -19.00 -3.50
C LEU A 115 7.85 -19.52 -4.88
N GLY A 116 8.78 -20.16 -5.58
CA GLY A 116 8.58 -20.67 -6.94
C GLY A 116 9.88 -21.01 -7.62
N CYS A 117 9.85 -21.13 -8.95
CA CYS A 117 11.03 -21.42 -9.73
C CYS A 117 11.03 -20.69 -11.10
N ILE A 118 12.22 -20.42 -11.58
CA ILE A 118 12.50 -19.80 -12.89
C ILE A 118 13.55 -20.64 -13.64
N PRO A 119 13.66 -20.53 -14.97
CA PRO A 119 14.76 -21.15 -15.71
C PRO A 119 16.12 -20.62 -15.23
N ARG A 120 17.12 -21.51 -15.15
CA ARG A 120 18.49 -21.12 -14.84
C ARG A 120 19.10 -20.25 -15.94
N ASP A 121 18.75 -20.54 -17.19
CA ASP A 121 19.14 -19.74 -18.36
C ASP A 121 18.49 -18.35 -18.29
N GLN A 122 19.29 -17.31 -18.11
CA GLN A 122 18.86 -15.93 -17.99
C GLN A 122 18.01 -15.47 -19.18
N THR A 123 18.32 -15.94 -20.39
CA THR A 123 17.60 -15.55 -21.60
C THR A 123 16.15 -16.05 -21.64
N LYS A 124 15.82 -17.03 -20.81
CA LYS A 124 14.51 -17.67 -20.71
C LYS A 124 13.73 -17.26 -19.46
N ARG A 125 14.25 -16.34 -18.64
CA ARG A 125 13.61 -15.96 -17.36
C ARG A 125 12.39 -15.06 -17.54
N ARG A 126 12.33 -14.31 -18.61
CA ARG A 126 11.26 -13.36 -18.86
C ARG A 126 9.90 -14.05 -18.90
N GLY A 127 8.97 -13.61 -18.04
CA GLY A 127 7.63 -14.20 -17.92
C GLY A 127 7.57 -15.68 -17.50
N ALA A 128 8.68 -16.26 -17.04
CA ALA A 128 8.81 -17.72 -16.84
C ALA A 128 8.65 -18.16 -15.39
N PHE A 129 8.30 -17.27 -14.45
CA PHE A 129 8.06 -17.66 -13.06
C PHE A 129 6.91 -18.66 -12.96
N ARG A 130 7.11 -19.71 -12.17
CA ARG A 130 6.11 -20.74 -11.90
C ARG A 130 6.12 -21.08 -10.41
N LYS A 131 4.94 -21.31 -9.81
CA LYS A 131 4.87 -21.88 -8.47
C LYS A 131 5.54 -23.25 -8.47
N ALA A 132 6.39 -23.51 -7.47
CA ALA A 132 7.09 -24.78 -7.34
C ALA A 132 6.09 -25.92 -7.07
N LYS A 133 5.98 -26.87 -8.00
CA LYS A 133 5.19 -28.11 -7.84
C LYS A 133 6.08 -29.33 -7.59
N THR A 134 7.38 -29.12 -7.52
CA THR A 134 8.41 -30.12 -7.31
C THR A 134 9.45 -29.56 -6.36
N ILE A 135 10.33 -30.41 -5.88
CA ILE A 135 11.43 -30.04 -4.98
C ILE A 135 12.78 -30.17 -5.70
N PRO A 136 13.76 -29.31 -5.40
CA PRO A 136 15.12 -29.45 -5.97
C PRO A 136 15.78 -30.75 -5.51
N THR A 137 16.80 -31.21 -6.19
CA THR A 137 17.58 -32.40 -5.82
C THR A 137 18.27 -32.21 -4.46
N LYS A 138 18.43 -33.27 -3.67
CA LYS A 138 19.14 -33.19 -2.39
C LYS A 138 20.59 -32.74 -2.64
N PHE A 139 21.10 -31.86 -1.78
CA PHE A 139 22.40 -31.19 -1.90
C PHE A 139 22.56 -30.23 -3.08
N SER A 140 21.48 -29.80 -3.71
CA SER A 140 21.50 -28.69 -4.65
C SER A 140 22.16 -27.47 -4.03
N ARG A 141 22.89 -26.71 -4.85
CA ARG A 141 23.62 -25.52 -4.41
C ARG A 141 22.64 -24.41 -4.03
N VAL A 142 22.85 -23.82 -2.86
CA VAL A 142 22.08 -22.68 -2.35
C VAL A 142 22.99 -21.46 -2.32
N LYS A 143 22.50 -20.32 -2.78
CA LYS A 143 23.19 -19.03 -2.72
C LYS A 143 22.19 -17.91 -2.43
N ARG A 144 22.67 -16.77 -1.96
CA ARG A 144 21.84 -15.56 -1.83
C ARG A 144 21.39 -15.11 -3.22
N ALA A 145 20.12 -14.68 -3.31
CA ALA A 145 19.63 -14.17 -4.58
C ALA A 145 20.21 -12.77 -4.83
N GLU A 146 20.74 -12.58 -6.03
CA GLU A 146 21.27 -11.31 -6.53
C GLU A 146 20.24 -10.61 -7.42
N ALA A 147 20.47 -9.36 -7.80
CA ALA A 147 19.51 -8.55 -8.56
C ALA A 147 19.06 -9.20 -9.88
N GLU A 148 19.99 -9.88 -10.58
CA GLU A 148 19.69 -10.54 -11.86
C GLU A 148 18.70 -11.71 -11.72
N GLU A 149 18.62 -12.36 -10.54
CA GLU A 149 17.66 -13.42 -10.30
C GLU A 149 16.22 -12.91 -10.16
N PHE A 150 16.04 -11.61 -9.98
CA PHE A 150 14.74 -10.95 -9.91
C PHE A 150 14.30 -10.28 -11.22
N ASP A 151 15.06 -10.41 -12.31
CA ASP A 151 14.71 -9.79 -13.60
C ASP A 151 13.33 -10.20 -14.13
N PHE A 152 12.85 -11.40 -13.78
CA PHE A 152 11.50 -11.84 -14.13
C PHE A 152 10.40 -10.96 -13.51
N LEU A 153 10.68 -10.25 -12.42
CA LEU A 153 9.71 -9.34 -11.79
C LEU A 153 9.47 -8.09 -12.64
N LYS A 154 10.42 -7.66 -13.45
CA LYS A 154 10.29 -6.47 -14.32
C LYS A 154 9.08 -6.56 -15.25
N ASP A 155 8.71 -7.77 -15.68
CA ASP A 155 7.54 -7.99 -16.54
C ASP A 155 6.21 -8.05 -15.77
N THR A 156 6.27 -8.21 -14.45
CA THR A 156 5.10 -8.29 -13.56
C THR A 156 4.91 -7.02 -12.73
N MET A 157 5.83 -6.07 -12.82
CA MET A 157 5.71 -4.76 -12.19
C MET A 157 4.90 -3.82 -13.07
N GLY A 158 4.15 -2.94 -12.42
CA GLY A 158 3.36 -1.91 -13.09
C GLY A 158 4.17 -0.67 -13.47
N ASP A 159 3.48 0.42 -13.57
CA ASP A 159 3.98 1.73 -14.02
C ASP A 159 4.01 2.80 -12.91
N ILE A 160 3.41 2.54 -11.74
CA ILE A 160 3.43 3.42 -10.58
C ILE A 160 4.58 2.99 -9.65
N GLU A 161 5.77 3.50 -9.90
CA GLU A 161 6.95 3.20 -9.08
C GLU A 161 6.79 3.74 -7.65
N VAL A 162 7.05 2.88 -6.66
CA VAL A 162 6.94 3.24 -5.23
C VAL A 162 8.22 2.98 -4.44
N GLY A 163 9.12 2.13 -4.94
CA GLY A 163 10.33 1.75 -4.21
C GLY A 163 11.22 0.81 -5.01
N VAL A 164 12.09 0.12 -4.29
CA VAL A 164 12.95 -0.95 -4.82
C VAL A 164 12.71 -2.25 -4.05
N LEU A 165 13.00 -3.38 -4.69
CA LEU A 165 12.95 -4.68 -4.04
C LEU A 165 13.99 -4.75 -2.93
N ARG A 166 13.58 -5.21 -1.75
CA ARG A 166 14.44 -5.50 -0.61
C ARG A 166 14.70 -7.01 -0.53
N ASN A 167 15.93 -7.40 -0.31
CA ASN A 167 16.30 -8.79 -0.06
C ASN A 167 17.01 -8.92 1.30
N GLY A 168 16.27 -9.34 2.34
CA GLY A 168 16.71 -9.23 3.73
C GLY A 168 16.87 -7.76 4.11
N SER A 169 18.03 -7.38 4.64
CA SER A 169 18.40 -6.00 4.97
C SER A 169 19.04 -5.22 3.81
N ARG A 170 19.12 -5.83 2.60
CA ARG A 170 19.77 -5.21 1.43
C ARG A 170 18.73 -4.67 0.45
N ASP A 171 18.93 -3.44 0.03
CA ASP A 171 18.18 -2.87 -1.09
C ASP A 171 18.77 -3.36 -2.43
N THR A 172 17.93 -3.64 -3.39
CA THR A 172 18.34 -4.00 -4.75
C THR A 172 18.03 -2.86 -5.73
N ASP A 173 18.53 -2.97 -6.98
CA ASP A 173 18.21 -1.99 -8.04
C ASP A 173 16.90 -2.34 -8.79
N VAL A 174 16.16 -3.36 -8.34
CA VAL A 174 14.93 -3.80 -9.00
C VAL A 174 13.79 -2.89 -8.54
N ALA A 175 13.25 -2.11 -9.47
CA ALA A 175 12.13 -1.21 -9.18
C ALA A 175 10.87 -2.00 -8.78
N VAL A 176 10.18 -1.52 -7.76
CA VAL A 176 8.87 -2.01 -7.34
C VAL A 176 7.82 -0.99 -7.73
N ALA A 177 6.84 -1.43 -8.52
CA ALA A 177 5.79 -0.58 -9.06
C ALA A 177 4.42 -1.26 -9.03
N LEU A 178 3.38 -0.48 -8.77
CA LEU A 178 1.98 -0.91 -8.82
C LEU A 178 1.41 -0.68 -10.22
N HIS A 179 0.36 -1.43 -10.57
CA HIS A 179 -0.29 -1.30 -11.87
C HIS A 179 -1.38 -0.22 -11.85
N SER A 180 -1.26 0.80 -12.70
CA SER A 180 -2.30 1.82 -12.87
C SER A 180 -3.63 1.23 -13.35
N SER A 181 -3.57 0.19 -14.18
CA SER A 181 -4.74 -0.54 -14.67
C SER A 181 -5.55 -1.23 -13.57
N ALA A 182 -4.95 -1.49 -12.41
CA ALA A 182 -5.60 -2.16 -11.28
C ALA A 182 -6.17 -1.19 -10.22
N MET A 183 -6.16 0.12 -10.47
CA MET A 183 -6.55 1.14 -9.49
C MET A 183 -8.07 1.33 -9.31
N ASP A 184 -8.90 0.61 -10.04
CA ASP A 184 -10.33 0.41 -9.76
C ASP A 184 -10.58 -0.68 -8.71
N HIS A 185 -9.54 -1.45 -8.36
CA HIS A 185 -9.57 -2.38 -7.25
C HIS A 185 -9.14 -1.67 -5.97
N HIS A 186 -9.71 -2.10 -4.83
CA HIS A 186 -9.39 -1.44 -3.55
C HIS A 186 -7.96 -1.76 -3.11
N MET A 187 -7.32 -0.76 -2.51
CA MET A 187 -5.97 -0.83 -1.95
C MET A 187 -5.99 -0.51 -0.45
N GLY A 188 -5.27 -1.28 0.36
CA GLY A 188 -5.07 -1.02 1.78
C GLY A 188 -3.62 -0.64 2.07
N ILE A 189 -3.41 0.38 2.90
CA ILE A 189 -2.10 0.77 3.44
C ILE A 189 -2.16 0.67 4.95
N PHE A 190 -1.48 -0.33 5.49
CA PHE A 190 -1.54 -0.70 6.90
C PHE A 190 -0.19 -0.50 7.55
N ALA A 191 -0.13 0.33 8.58
CA ALA A 191 1.12 0.63 9.26
C ALA A 191 0.90 1.24 10.64
N THR A 192 1.73 0.88 11.59
CA THR A 192 1.85 1.61 12.86
C THR A 192 2.31 3.07 12.63
N THR A 193 2.04 3.95 13.58
CA THR A 193 2.48 5.36 13.51
C THR A 193 3.99 5.46 13.30
N GLY A 194 4.41 6.35 12.41
CA GLY A 194 5.83 6.62 12.16
C GLY A 194 6.50 5.70 11.13
N MET A 195 5.85 4.63 10.67
CA MET A 195 6.42 3.69 9.70
C MET A 195 6.52 4.23 8.26
N GLY A 196 5.87 5.37 7.95
CA GLY A 196 6.06 6.03 6.66
C GLY A 196 4.84 6.04 5.74
N LYS A 197 3.60 5.87 6.25
CA LYS A 197 2.35 5.95 5.45
C LYS A 197 2.29 7.20 4.56
N SER A 198 2.45 8.38 5.16
CA SER A 198 2.40 9.66 4.43
C SER A 198 3.55 9.80 3.41
N ASN A 199 4.73 9.21 3.69
CA ASN A 199 5.82 9.14 2.72
C ASN A 199 5.43 8.27 1.52
N PHE A 200 4.89 7.07 1.77
CA PHE A 200 4.39 6.19 0.72
C PHE A 200 3.37 6.92 -0.16
N MET A 201 2.37 7.55 0.44
CA MET A 201 1.33 8.26 -0.31
C MET A 201 1.88 9.43 -1.13
N LYS A 202 2.87 10.17 -0.62
CA LYS A 202 3.54 11.23 -1.41
C LYS A 202 4.30 10.65 -2.61
N VAL A 203 5.02 9.55 -2.45
CA VAL A 203 5.70 8.85 -3.54
C VAL A 203 4.68 8.32 -4.56
N PHE A 204 3.63 7.66 -4.09
CA PHE A 204 2.55 7.15 -4.93
C PHE A 204 1.87 8.28 -5.74
N ALA A 205 1.49 9.37 -5.08
CA ALA A 205 0.89 10.53 -5.75
C ALA A 205 1.85 11.19 -6.75
N ALA A 206 3.14 11.28 -6.44
CA ALA A 206 4.15 11.82 -7.35
C ALA A 206 4.29 10.95 -8.62
N SER A 207 4.28 9.63 -8.48
CA SER A 207 4.28 8.70 -9.61
C SER A 207 3.01 8.86 -10.45
N CYS A 208 1.84 9.01 -9.82
CA CYS A 208 0.58 9.30 -10.51
C CYS A 208 0.63 10.65 -11.26
N MET A 209 1.17 11.70 -10.65
CA MET A 209 1.35 13.00 -11.31
C MET A 209 2.25 12.90 -12.54
N LYS A 210 3.34 12.12 -12.46
CA LYS A 210 4.21 11.85 -13.61
C LYS A 210 3.45 11.16 -14.73
N LEU A 211 2.76 10.07 -14.46
CA LEU A 211 1.96 9.34 -15.46
C LEU A 211 0.89 10.21 -16.09
N ALA A 212 0.22 11.03 -15.30
CA ALA A 212 -0.79 11.95 -15.80
C ALA A 212 -0.19 13.03 -16.74
N SER A 213 1.00 13.55 -16.41
CA SER A 213 1.69 14.52 -17.25
C SER A 213 2.18 13.92 -18.58
N GLU A 214 2.47 12.63 -18.59
CA GLU A 214 2.86 11.86 -19.78
C GLU A 214 1.64 11.32 -20.56
N ASN A 215 0.41 11.65 -20.16
CA ASN A 215 -0.85 11.12 -20.70
C ASN A 215 -0.96 9.59 -20.65
N ARG A 216 -0.31 8.97 -19.68
CA ARG A 216 -0.26 7.51 -19.46
C ARG A 216 -1.12 7.05 -18.28
N SER A 217 -1.69 7.98 -17.52
CA SER A 217 -2.54 7.63 -16.38
C SER A 217 -3.84 6.98 -16.85
N GLU A 218 -4.22 5.86 -16.25
CA GLU A 218 -5.49 5.17 -16.47
C GLU A 218 -6.56 5.55 -15.44
N PHE A 219 -6.19 6.30 -14.40
CA PHE A 219 -7.08 6.70 -13.32
C PHE A 219 -6.72 8.08 -12.77
N GLY A 220 -7.70 8.74 -12.15
CA GLY A 220 -7.50 9.93 -11.32
C GLY A 220 -7.41 9.55 -9.84
N LEU A 221 -6.61 10.29 -9.09
CA LEU A 221 -6.40 10.07 -7.66
C LEU A 221 -6.99 11.24 -6.88
N LEU A 222 -7.96 10.95 -6.00
CA LEU A 222 -8.51 11.93 -5.06
C LEU A 222 -7.91 11.70 -3.67
N ILE A 223 -7.25 12.71 -3.11
CA ILE A 223 -6.69 12.70 -1.76
C ILE A 223 -7.39 13.77 -0.94
N VAL A 224 -7.98 13.41 0.20
CA VAL A 224 -8.47 14.35 1.20
C VAL A 224 -7.45 14.38 2.34
N ASP A 225 -6.85 15.56 2.58
CA ASP A 225 -5.75 15.77 3.52
C ASP A 225 -6.20 16.58 4.74
N PRO A 226 -6.60 15.93 5.84
CA PRO A 226 -7.00 16.62 7.06
C PRO A 226 -5.81 17.15 7.88
N HIS A 227 -4.61 16.69 7.59
CA HIS A 227 -3.42 17.01 8.38
C HIS A 227 -2.48 18.03 7.71
N GLY A 228 -2.72 18.39 6.43
CA GLY A 228 -1.87 19.31 5.65
C GLY A 228 -0.48 18.74 5.33
N GLU A 229 -0.37 17.40 5.26
CA GLU A 229 0.92 16.72 5.04
C GLU A 229 1.29 16.62 3.55
N TYR A 230 0.30 16.60 2.64
CA TYR A 230 0.54 16.36 1.22
C TYR A 230 0.79 17.64 0.43
N LEU A 231 0.15 18.75 0.77
CA LEU A 231 0.24 19.98 -0.01
C LEU A 231 1.64 20.58 0.04
N ARG A 232 2.10 20.99 1.23
CA ARG A 232 3.40 21.64 1.48
C ARG A 232 4.44 20.74 2.13
N GLY A 233 4.01 19.61 2.74
CA GLY A 233 4.88 18.61 3.37
C GLY A 233 5.10 18.76 4.86
N GLY A 234 4.22 19.48 5.56
CA GLY A 234 4.32 19.69 7.02
C GLY A 234 5.55 20.51 7.45
N LYS A 235 5.96 20.38 8.74
CA LYS A 235 6.98 21.26 9.33
C LYS A 235 8.42 21.04 8.82
N ALA A 236 8.75 19.87 8.33
CA ALA A 236 10.14 19.48 8.02
C ALA A 236 10.32 18.80 6.65
N GLY A 237 9.27 18.64 5.87
CA GLY A 237 9.28 17.91 4.60
C GLY A 237 8.86 18.75 3.41
N LYS A 238 8.93 18.13 2.24
CA LYS A 238 8.39 18.67 0.99
C LYS A 238 7.05 18.01 0.67
N GLY A 239 6.13 18.75 0.05
CA GLY A 239 4.85 18.24 -0.42
C GLY A 239 4.74 18.26 -1.94
N LEU A 240 3.57 17.93 -2.47
CA LEU A 240 3.33 17.78 -3.91
C LEU A 240 3.53 19.06 -4.71
N LEU A 241 3.34 20.25 -4.11
CA LEU A 241 3.64 21.53 -4.76
C LEU A 241 5.13 21.73 -5.12
N HIS A 242 6.03 20.98 -4.51
CA HIS A 242 7.45 21.06 -4.81
C HIS A 242 7.83 20.24 -6.07
N LEU A 243 6.91 19.44 -6.59
CA LEU A 243 7.10 18.63 -7.80
C LEU A 243 6.79 19.44 -9.05
N LYS A 244 7.52 20.54 -9.23
CA LYS A 244 7.29 21.57 -10.24
C LYS A 244 7.07 21.07 -11.69
N PRO A 245 7.83 20.07 -12.20
CA PRO A 245 7.66 19.60 -13.58
C PRO A 245 6.28 19.00 -13.87
N TYR A 246 5.55 18.57 -12.85
CA TYR A 246 4.31 17.80 -12.97
C TYR A 246 3.09 18.53 -12.37
N LEU A 247 3.19 19.82 -12.02
CA LEU A 247 2.10 20.59 -11.40
C LEU A 247 0.85 20.69 -12.28
N SER A 248 0.99 20.64 -13.60
CA SER A 248 -0.16 20.62 -14.53
C SER A 248 -1.09 19.40 -14.32
N SER A 249 -0.55 18.33 -13.70
CA SER A 249 -1.27 17.10 -13.36
C SER A 249 -1.83 17.09 -11.93
N LEU A 250 -1.68 18.20 -11.20
CA LEU A 250 -2.20 18.40 -9.86
C LEU A 250 -3.30 19.46 -9.88
N LYS A 251 -4.47 19.16 -9.30
CA LYS A 251 -5.51 20.13 -8.94
C LYS A 251 -5.60 20.21 -7.43
N CYS A 252 -5.47 21.39 -6.85
CA CYS A 252 -5.54 21.58 -5.41
C CYS A 252 -6.71 22.46 -5.02
N TYR A 253 -7.42 22.05 -3.98
CA TYR A 253 -8.45 22.85 -3.32
C TYR A 253 -8.13 22.92 -1.83
N SER A 254 -8.23 24.11 -1.21
CA SER A 254 -7.93 24.25 0.22
C SER A 254 -8.99 25.05 0.95
N THR A 255 -9.26 24.70 2.20
CA THR A 255 -10.05 25.51 3.14
C THR A 255 -9.21 26.54 3.89
N ASP A 256 -7.88 26.44 3.80
CA ASP A 256 -6.96 27.35 4.48
C ASP A 256 -6.69 28.61 3.63
N PRO A 257 -7.12 29.81 4.08
CA PRO A 257 -6.90 31.06 3.35
C PRO A 257 -5.42 31.36 3.06
N ARG A 258 -4.49 30.83 3.87
CA ARG A 258 -3.05 30.99 3.66
C ARG A 258 -2.55 30.32 2.39
N ASN A 259 -3.26 29.32 1.90
CA ASN A 259 -2.93 28.59 0.69
C ASN A 259 -3.54 29.24 -0.57
N HIS A 260 -4.57 30.07 -0.44
CA HIS A 260 -5.25 30.71 -1.59
C HIS A 260 -4.37 31.73 -2.34
N SER A 261 -3.25 32.16 -1.75
CA SER A 261 -2.26 33.01 -2.44
C SER A 261 -1.40 32.25 -3.45
N LEU A 262 -1.46 30.91 -3.46
CA LEU A 262 -0.72 30.06 -4.38
C LEU A 262 -1.50 29.90 -5.68
N PRO A 263 -0.90 30.13 -6.86
CA PRO A 263 -1.60 30.05 -8.14
C PRO A 263 -2.13 28.64 -8.47
N GLU A 264 -1.53 27.61 -7.86
CA GLU A 264 -1.90 26.21 -8.06
C GLU A 264 -3.05 25.76 -7.14
N VAL A 265 -3.50 26.60 -6.20
CA VAL A 265 -4.49 26.25 -5.17
C VAL A 265 -5.73 27.11 -5.31
N SER A 266 -6.87 26.45 -5.46
CA SER A 266 -8.18 27.10 -5.47
C SER A 266 -8.82 27.05 -4.07
N GLU A 267 -9.64 28.03 -3.72
CA GLU A 267 -10.51 27.95 -2.54
C GLU A 267 -11.47 26.77 -2.71
N LEU A 268 -11.59 25.93 -1.67
CA LEU A 268 -12.62 24.91 -1.63
C LEU A 268 -13.97 25.56 -1.35
N THR A 269 -14.91 25.41 -2.26
CA THR A 269 -16.29 25.89 -2.10
C THR A 269 -17.28 24.77 -2.41
N ILE A 270 -18.27 24.60 -1.55
CA ILE A 270 -19.37 23.64 -1.72
C ILE A 270 -20.65 24.46 -1.79
N SER A 271 -21.45 24.28 -2.84
CA SER A 271 -22.76 24.90 -2.93
C SER A 271 -23.74 24.17 -2.00
N ARG A 272 -24.65 24.91 -1.33
CA ARG A 272 -25.76 24.30 -0.58
C ARG A 272 -26.64 23.38 -1.45
N ARG A 273 -26.68 23.62 -2.77
CA ARG A 273 -27.38 22.80 -3.76
C ARG A 273 -26.79 21.40 -3.94
N ASP A 274 -25.48 21.23 -3.63
CA ASP A 274 -24.79 19.95 -3.73
C ASP A 274 -25.06 19.02 -2.55
N ILE A 275 -25.61 19.55 -1.47
CA ILE A 275 -25.78 18.86 -0.19
C ILE A 275 -27.17 18.23 -0.13
N LEU A 276 -27.23 16.91 0.04
CA LEU A 276 -28.48 16.20 0.33
C LEU A 276 -28.73 16.11 1.85
N PRO A 277 -29.99 15.91 2.30
CA PRO A 277 -30.29 15.69 3.70
C PRO A 277 -29.52 14.54 4.33
N GLU A 278 -29.21 13.49 3.56
CA GLU A 278 -28.41 12.34 4.02
C GLU A 278 -26.96 12.72 4.32
N ASP A 279 -26.36 13.66 3.59
CA ASP A 279 -24.96 14.06 3.77
C ASP A 279 -24.71 14.69 5.13
N ILE A 280 -25.70 15.41 5.69
CA ILE A 280 -25.54 16.09 6.98
C ILE A 280 -25.75 15.16 8.18
N LYS A 281 -26.23 13.93 7.97
CA LYS A 281 -26.48 12.96 9.06
C LYS A 281 -25.22 12.67 9.87
N VAL A 282 -24.03 12.74 9.25
CA VAL A 282 -22.73 12.51 9.90
C VAL A 282 -22.26 13.64 10.80
N LEU A 283 -22.83 14.85 10.64
CA LEU A 283 -22.35 16.06 11.32
C LEU A 283 -22.84 16.21 12.78
N HIS A 284 -23.90 15.51 13.12
CA HIS A 284 -24.51 15.60 14.48
C HIS A 284 -25.18 14.30 14.89
N ASP A 285 -25.36 14.13 16.21
CA ASP A 285 -26.29 13.15 16.74
C ASP A 285 -27.73 13.67 16.57
N TRP A 286 -28.49 12.98 15.74
CA TRP A 286 -29.87 13.29 15.42
C TRP A 286 -30.82 12.42 16.25
N THR A 287 -31.85 12.98 16.83
CA THR A 287 -32.93 12.21 17.46
C THR A 287 -33.82 11.57 16.41
N GLY A 288 -34.59 10.52 16.76
CA GLY A 288 -35.52 9.89 15.82
C GLY A 288 -36.42 10.89 15.11
N ALA A 289 -37.07 11.81 15.85
CA ALA A 289 -37.92 12.84 15.27
C ALA A 289 -37.19 13.81 14.32
N GLN A 290 -35.91 14.07 14.55
CA GLN A 290 -35.08 14.88 13.63
C GLN A 290 -34.67 14.09 12.38
N MET A 291 -34.41 12.79 12.53
CA MET A 291 -34.15 11.92 11.38
C MET A 291 -35.38 11.81 10.48
N ASP A 292 -36.58 11.60 11.08
CA ASP A 292 -37.82 11.56 10.31
C ASP A 292 -38.10 12.90 9.59
N ALA A 293 -37.72 14.02 10.22
CA ALA A 293 -37.81 15.34 9.61
C ALA A 293 -36.85 15.46 8.40
N LEU A 294 -35.58 15.04 8.54
CA LEU A 294 -34.61 15.04 7.45
C LEU A 294 -35.04 14.17 6.28
N GLU A 295 -35.61 13.00 6.53
CA GLU A 295 -36.13 12.12 5.47
C GLU A 295 -37.38 12.69 4.79
N SER A 296 -38.14 13.54 5.47
CA SER A 296 -39.28 14.22 4.91
C SER A 296 -38.92 15.40 4.02
N ILE A 297 -37.73 16.00 4.24
CA ILE A 297 -37.24 17.16 3.48
C ILE A 297 -37.20 16.88 1.98
N GLU A 298 -36.64 15.73 1.55
CA GLU A 298 -36.55 15.35 0.13
C GLU A 298 -37.90 15.24 -0.56
N ARG A 299 -38.97 14.97 0.20
CA ARG A 299 -40.32 14.85 -0.33
C ARG A 299 -41.08 16.15 -0.37
N ILE A 300 -40.66 17.13 0.44
CA ILE A 300 -41.39 18.40 0.67
C ILE A 300 -40.75 19.53 -0.14
N PHE A 301 -39.45 19.54 -0.23
CA PHE A 301 -38.70 20.59 -0.90
C PHE A 301 -38.15 20.05 -2.24
N ASP A 302 -38.59 20.66 -3.33
CA ASP A 302 -38.22 20.33 -4.71
C ASP A 302 -37.42 21.45 -5.38
N GLY A 303 -37.08 22.48 -4.64
CA GLY A 303 -36.29 23.60 -5.12
C GLY A 303 -34.80 23.29 -5.24
N GLU A 304 -34.04 24.27 -5.70
CA GLU A 304 -32.60 24.11 -5.98
C GLU A 304 -31.76 23.87 -4.71
N SER A 305 -32.24 24.34 -3.53
CA SER A 305 -31.52 24.20 -2.26
C SER A 305 -32.53 24.05 -1.09
N TRP A 306 -32.73 22.82 -0.65
CA TRP A 306 -33.57 22.56 0.53
C TRP A 306 -33.05 23.27 1.81
N ILE A 307 -31.74 23.53 1.91
CA ILE A 307 -31.11 24.24 3.02
C ILE A 307 -31.62 25.70 3.06
N ASP A 308 -31.61 26.37 1.90
CA ASP A 308 -32.07 27.75 1.81
C ASP A 308 -33.60 27.85 2.05
N GLU A 309 -34.34 26.88 1.52
CA GLU A 309 -35.79 26.81 1.72
C GLU A 309 -36.18 26.61 3.21
N ILE A 310 -35.52 25.67 3.93
CA ILE A 310 -35.84 25.41 5.33
C ILE A 310 -35.40 26.54 6.28
N LEU A 311 -34.42 27.34 5.88
CA LEU A 311 -33.99 28.50 6.65
C LEU A 311 -34.96 29.69 6.55
N ASP A 312 -35.87 29.65 5.56
CA ASP A 312 -36.93 30.64 5.41
C ASP A 312 -38.14 30.28 6.33
N GLU A 313 -38.87 31.29 6.79
CA GLU A 313 -40.02 31.10 7.67
C GLU A 313 -41.14 30.26 7.01
N ASN A 314 -41.36 30.42 5.71
CA ASN A 314 -42.32 29.62 4.95
C ASN A 314 -41.91 28.15 4.90
N GLY A 315 -40.63 27.85 4.75
CA GLY A 315 -40.12 26.47 4.74
C GLY A 315 -40.26 25.76 6.07
N LYS A 316 -40.05 26.47 7.18
CA LYS A 316 -40.31 25.95 8.52
C LYS A 316 -41.79 25.56 8.70
N ALA A 317 -42.70 26.45 8.28
CA ALA A 317 -44.13 26.19 8.32
C ALA A 317 -44.52 24.98 7.46
N MET A 318 -43.98 24.90 6.23
CA MET A 318 -44.20 23.75 5.33
C MET A 318 -43.77 22.41 5.95
N LEU A 319 -42.61 22.38 6.60
CA LEU A 319 -42.11 21.16 7.24
C LEU A 319 -43.00 20.74 8.43
N THR A 320 -43.45 21.72 9.20
CA THR A 320 -44.38 21.47 10.31
C THR A 320 -45.73 20.92 9.83
N GLU A 321 -46.31 21.54 8.79
CA GLU A 321 -47.63 21.17 8.26
C GLU A 321 -47.60 19.86 7.47
N LYS A 322 -46.69 19.75 6.47
CA LYS A 322 -46.67 18.62 5.54
C LYS A 322 -46.01 17.35 6.12
N ALA A 323 -44.92 17.50 6.90
CA ALA A 323 -44.28 16.36 7.56
C ALA A 323 -44.89 16.01 8.92
N LYS A 324 -45.80 16.84 9.45
CA LYS A 324 -46.36 16.68 10.79
C LYS A 324 -45.30 16.63 11.89
N VAL A 325 -44.19 17.32 11.69
CA VAL A 325 -43.09 17.45 12.64
C VAL A 325 -43.42 18.56 13.62
N SER A 326 -43.14 18.38 14.92
CA SER A 326 -43.38 19.43 15.88
C SER A 326 -42.53 20.68 15.62
N GLU A 327 -43.08 21.86 15.82
CA GLU A 327 -42.39 23.14 15.66
C GLU A 327 -41.06 23.17 16.43
N LYS A 328 -41.05 22.65 17.67
CA LYS A 328 -39.82 22.51 18.47
C LYS A 328 -38.74 21.66 17.78
N THR A 329 -39.11 20.60 17.07
CA THR A 329 -38.16 19.75 16.33
C THR A 329 -37.60 20.50 15.14
N VAL A 330 -38.44 21.25 14.43
CA VAL A 330 -38.02 22.09 13.29
C VAL A 330 -37.06 23.17 13.77
N ASP A 331 -37.34 23.89 14.85
CA ASP A 331 -36.46 24.92 15.41
C ASP A 331 -35.10 24.35 15.82
N VAL A 332 -35.06 23.17 16.42
CA VAL A 332 -33.78 22.52 16.76
C VAL A 332 -33.02 22.11 15.52
N LEU A 333 -33.71 21.61 14.51
CA LEU A 333 -33.09 21.22 13.23
C LEU A 333 -32.50 22.44 12.53
N VAL A 334 -33.24 23.52 12.39
CA VAL A 334 -32.79 24.79 11.81
C VAL A 334 -31.56 25.32 12.55
N ARG A 335 -31.62 25.39 13.89
CA ARG A 335 -30.46 25.82 14.70
C ARG A 335 -29.22 24.93 14.50
N LYS A 336 -29.39 23.61 14.34
CA LYS A 336 -28.29 22.71 14.04
C LYS A 336 -27.72 23.01 12.66
N LEU A 337 -28.57 23.25 11.65
CA LEU A 337 -28.15 23.64 10.30
C LEU A 337 -27.37 24.95 10.29
N GLU A 338 -27.89 25.98 10.97
CA GLU A 338 -27.18 27.27 11.11
C GLU A 338 -25.79 27.08 11.75
N ASN A 339 -25.70 26.23 12.76
CA ASN A 339 -24.43 25.90 13.40
C ASN A 339 -23.46 25.17 12.43
N ILE A 340 -23.95 24.20 11.64
CA ILE A 340 -23.18 23.54 10.61
C ILE A 340 -22.63 24.57 9.62
N LEU A 341 -23.47 25.45 9.10
CA LEU A 341 -23.08 26.47 8.13
C LEU A 341 -22.07 27.46 8.68
N SER A 342 -22.25 27.91 9.93
CA SER A 342 -21.35 28.85 10.60
C SER A 342 -19.95 28.28 10.82
N ARG A 343 -19.85 26.98 11.10
CA ARG A 343 -18.59 26.28 11.31
C ARG A 343 -17.88 25.89 10.00
N ASN A 344 -18.66 25.60 8.96
CA ASN A 344 -18.15 25.12 7.68
C ASN A 344 -18.25 26.23 6.62
N LYS A 345 -17.41 27.26 6.75
CA LYS A 345 -17.42 28.47 5.91
C LYS A 345 -17.19 28.20 4.42
N TYR A 346 -16.71 27.02 4.04
CA TYR A 346 -16.60 26.59 2.66
C TYR A 346 -17.94 26.23 2.02
N ILE A 347 -19.02 26.08 2.82
CA ILE A 347 -20.39 25.92 2.31
C ILE A 347 -20.97 27.31 2.00
N LYS A 348 -21.25 27.55 0.72
CA LYS A 348 -21.74 28.85 0.22
C LYS A 348 -23.19 28.75 -0.25
N SER A 349 -23.98 29.80 0.02
CA SER A 349 -25.34 29.92 -0.51
C SER A 349 -25.36 30.29 -1.99
N SER A 350 -24.34 31.04 -2.46
CA SER A 350 -24.21 31.48 -3.84
C SER A 350 -22.76 31.32 -4.32
N GLY A 351 -22.57 31.20 -5.61
CA GLY A 351 -21.25 31.00 -6.23
C GLY A 351 -21.06 29.62 -6.85
N SER A 352 -19.91 29.42 -7.46
CA SER A 352 -19.55 28.14 -8.10
C SER A 352 -19.08 27.12 -7.07
N SER A 353 -19.55 25.88 -7.20
CA SER A 353 -19.03 24.75 -6.43
C SER A 353 -17.71 24.23 -6.99
N SER A 354 -16.83 23.76 -6.12
CA SER A 354 -15.60 23.05 -6.52
C SER A 354 -15.87 21.63 -7.01
N ILE A 355 -17.03 21.03 -6.72
CA ILE A 355 -17.34 19.64 -7.04
C ILE A 355 -17.20 19.31 -8.53
N PRO A 356 -17.74 20.09 -9.49
CA PRO A 356 -17.55 19.81 -10.90
C PRO A 356 -16.07 19.78 -11.32
N GLY A 357 -15.27 20.70 -10.79
CA GLY A 357 -13.83 20.75 -11.03
C GLY A 357 -13.05 19.59 -10.42
N ILE A 358 -13.48 19.08 -9.26
CA ILE A 358 -12.94 17.89 -8.61
C ILE A 358 -13.21 16.66 -9.48
N ILE A 359 -14.48 16.45 -9.88
CA ILE A 359 -14.90 15.32 -10.72
C ILE A 359 -14.17 15.34 -12.06
N GLU A 360 -14.12 16.47 -12.74
CA GLU A 360 -13.39 16.63 -14.00
C GLU A 360 -11.90 16.32 -13.84
N GLY A 361 -11.30 16.74 -12.71
CA GLY A 361 -9.91 16.44 -12.39
C GLY A 361 -9.63 14.95 -12.34
N VAL A 362 -10.44 14.18 -11.60
CA VAL A 362 -10.26 12.72 -11.50
C VAL A 362 -10.60 12.01 -12.83
N LYS A 363 -11.66 12.41 -13.54
CA LYS A 363 -12.02 11.87 -14.86
C LYS A 363 -10.94 12.07 -15.91
N SER A 364 -10.17 13.17 -15.80
CA SER A 364 -9.03 13.45 -16.69
C SER A 364 -7.74 12.74 -16.28
N GLY A 365 -7.76 11.95 -15.20
CA GLY A 365 -6.61 11.18 -14.73
C GLY A 365 -5.61 11.98 -13.90
N LYS A 366 -5.99 13.15 -13.37
CA LYS A 366 -5.13 13.99 -12.53
C LYS A 366 -5.14 13.54 -11.06
N VAL A 367 -4.16 14.01 -10.31
CA VAL A 367 -4.18 13.98 -8.85
C VAL A 367 -4.95 15.20 -8.37
N VAL A 368 -6.02 14.97 -7.61
CA VAL A 368 -6.84 16.01 -6.98
C VAL A 368 -6.59 15.96 -5.48
N LEU A 369 -6.07 17.03 -4.92
CA LEU A 369 -5.78 17.17 -3.51
C LEU A 369 -6.75 18.15 -2.87
N ILE A 370 -7.45 17.71 -1.83
CA ILE A 370 -8.34 18.53 -1.02
C ILE A 370 -7.69 18.72 0.34
N ASP A 371 -7.07 19.87 0.54
CA ASP A 371 -6.36 20.25 1.75
C ASP A 371 -7.36 20.91 2.72
N ILE A 372 -7.64 20.24 3.83
CA ILE A 372 -8.67 20.66 4.80
C ILE A 372 -8.12 20.71 6.24
N PRO A 373 -6.98 21.39 6.45
CA PRO A 373 -6.41 21.47 7.79
C PRO A 373 -7.39 22.18 8.75
N ASN A 374 -7.40 21.73 9.98
CA ASN A 374 -8.19 22.32 11.08
C ASN A 374 -9.72 22.13 10.98
N LEU A 375 -10.24 21.31 10.11
CA LEU A 375 -11.63 20.90 10.18
C LEU A 375 -11.86 19.94 11.37
N SER A 376 -13.08 19.90 11.88
CA SER A 376 -13.47 18.87 12.84
C SER A 376 -13.58 17.52 12.12
N GLU A 377 -13.41 16.44 12.86
CA GLU A 377 -13.56 15.07 12.35
C GLU A 377 -14.89 14.87 11.61
N SER A 378 -16.00 15.37 12.17
CA SER A 378 -17.32 15.28 11.53
C SER A 378 -17.39 16.09 10.22
N SER A 379 -16.75 17.26 10.15
CA SER A 379 -16.70 18.05 8.91
C SER A 379 -15.83 17.41 7.84
N GLU A 380 -14.75 16.75 8.22
CA GLU A 380 -13.91 15.92 7.32
C GLU A 380 -14.74 14.77 6.72
N LEU A 381 -15.40 13.99 7.58
CA LEU A 381 -16.25 12.87 7.16
C LEU A 381 -17.42 13.33 6.28
N PHE A 382 -18.02 14.47 6.59
CA PHE A 382 -19.05 15.08 5.75
C PHE A 382 -18.54 15.38 4.34
N LEU A 383 -17.42 16.12 4.23
CA LEU A 383 -16.83 16.44 2.92
C LEU A 383 -16.47 15.19 2.13
N LEU A 384 -15.83 14.24 2.78
CA LEU A 384 -15.42 12.99 2.16
C LEU A 384 -16.64 12.19 1.66
N SER A 385 -17.71 12.10 2.47
CA SER A 385 -18.96 11.43 2.11
C SER A 385 -19.65 12.11 0.94
N LEU A 386 -19.81 13.45 1.00
CA LEU A 386 -20.45 14.24 -0.04
C LEU A 386 -19.72 14.12 -1.37
N ILE A 387 -18.39 14.31 -1.38
CA ILE A 387 -17.58 14.24 -2.61
C ILE A 387 -17.61 12.83 -3.19
N SER A 388 -17.48 11.80 -2.34
CA SER A 388 -17.55 10.40 -2.76
C SER A 388 -18.92 10.05 -3.38
N ARG A 389 -20.02 10.56 -2.79
CA ARG A 389 -21.37 10.40 -3.37
C ARG A 389 -21.44 11.03 -4.77
N ARG A 390 -21.00 12.28 -4.91
CA ARG A 390 -21.02 13.00 -6.21
C ARG A 390 -20.18 12.30 -7.26
N ILE A 391 -19.03 11.73 -6.88
CA ILE A 391 -18.20 10.92 -7.79
C ILE A 391 -18.97 9.66 -8.19
N MET A 392 -19.57 8.92 -7.25
CA MET A 392 -20.31 7.70 -7.56
C MET A 392 -21.51 7.97 -8.47
N GLU A 393 -22.27 9.05 -8.22
CA GLU A 393 -23.39 9.47 -9.07
C GLU A 393 -22.94 9.77 -10.49
N ASP A 394 -21.84 10.50 -10.67
CA ASP A 394 -21.28 10.83 -11.99
C ASP A 394 -20.74 9.56 -12.69
N TYR A 395 -20.05 8.69 -11.93
CA TYR A 395 -19.45 7.46 -12.48
C TYR A 395 -20.47 6.34 -12.78
N ARG A 396 -21.69 6.42 -12.25
CA ARG A 396 -22.79 5.52 -12.68
C ARG A 396 -23.29 5.84 -14.08
N ASN A 397 -23.16 7.07 -14.53
CA ASN A 397 -23.46 7.44 -15.91
C ASN A 397 -22.30 6.98 -16.81
N GLU A 398 -22.63 6.34 -17.92
CA GLU A 398 -21.63 5.95 -18.90
C GLU A 398 -21.08 7.20 -19.60
N ASP A 399 -19.75 7.34 -19.60
CA ASP A 399 -19.04 8.42 -20.22
C ASP A 399 -17.80 7.85 -20.93
N GLU A 400 -17.82 7.88 -22.26
CA GLU A 400 -16.73 7.34 -23.06
C GLU A 400 -15.43 8.13 -22.83
N GLY A 401 -14.33 7.40 -22.58
CA GLY A 401 -13.00 7.99 -22.43
C GLY A 401 -12.65 8.51 -21.03
N ARG A 402 -13.59 8.44 -20.05
CA ARG A 402 -13.23 8.80 -18.66
C ARG A 402 -12.20 7.84 -18.08
N LYS A 403 -11.32 8.37 -17.24
CA LYS A 403 -10.38 7.55 -16.45
C LYS A 403 -11.09 6.98 -15.23
N LYS A 404 -10.57 5.85 -14.71
CA LYS A 404 -10.97 5.32 -13.40
C LYS A 404 -10.71 6.34 -12.30
N CYS A 405 -11.24 6.13 -11.10
CA CYS A 405 -11.01 6.99 -9.94
C CYS A 405 -10.57 6.15 -8.74
N MET A 406 -9.60 6.63 -7.97
CA MET A 406 -9.27 6.09 -6.66
C MET A 406 -9.46 7.18 -5.61
N VAL A 407 -10.28 6.90 -4.60
CA VAL A 407 -10.54 7.80 -3.46
C VAL A 407 -9.69 7.34 -2.28
N VAL A 408 -8.83 8.21 -1.78
CA VAL A 408 -7.97 7.94 -0.62
C VAL A 408 -8.68 8.36 0.67
N ILE A 409 -8.72 7.47 1.62
CA ILE A 409 -9.36 7.66 2.93
C ILE A 409 -8.29 7.45 4.01
N GLU A 410 -7.93 8.54 4.70
CA GLU A 410 -7.11 8.49 5.91
C GLU A 410 -7.96 8.00 7.09
N GLU A 411 -7.33 7.31 8.04
CA GLU A 411 -7.99 6.71 9.21
C GLU A 411 -9.27 5.95 8.84
N ALA A 412 -9.15 5.09 7.83
CA ALA A 412 -10.28 4.42 7.17
C ALA A 412 -11.17 3.58 8.10
N GLN A 413 -10.67 3.15 9.27
CA GLN A 413 -11.48 2.44 10.27
C GLN A 413 -12.67 3.25 10.77
N ARG A 414 -12.65 4.60 10.63
CA ARG A 414 -13.78 5.46 11.00
C ARG A 414 -14.99 5.29 10.09
N VAL A 415 -14.75 4.93 8.84
CA VAL A 415 -15.79 4.83 7.79
C VAL A 415 -16.05 3.43 7.29
N LEU A 416 -15.09 2.51 7.47
CA LEU A 416 -15.16 1.10 7.05
C LEU A 416 -15.25 0.13 8.23
N GLY A 417 -15.43 0.63 9.45
CA GLY A 417 -15.67 -0.20 10.64
C GLY A 417 -17.07 -0.76 10.68
N SER A 418 -17.27 -1.89 11.37
CA SER A 418 -18.59 -2.54 11.54
C SER A 418 -19.66 -1.64 12.17
N ASP A 419 -19.24 -0.65 12.95
CA ASP A 419 -20.14 0.31 13.60
C ASP A 419 -20.26 1.63 12.82
N SER A 420 -19.73 1.68 11.59
CA SER A 420 -19.79 2.87 10.75
C SER A 420 -21.23 3.22 10.38
N ARG A 421 -21.60 4.49 10.56
CA ARG A 421 -22.92 5.01 10.18
C ARG A 421 -22.94 5.53 8.73
N ILE A 422 -21.86 5.36 7.98
CA ILE A 422 -21.71 5.94 6.64
C ILE A 422 -21.79 4.83 5.59
N ALA A 423 -23.01 4.42 5.27
CA ALA A 423 -23.29 3.37 4.28
C ALA A 423 -22.65 3.62 2.89
N ARG A 424 -22.31 4.87 2.58
CA ARG A 424 -21.75 5.27 1.29
C ARG A 424 -20.39 4.60 0.99
N PHE A 425 -19.52 4.47 1.99
CA PHE A 425 -18.22 3.84 1.77
C PHE A 425 -18.30 2.32 1.66
N GLU A 426 -19.28 1.70 2.32
CA GLU A 426 -19.61 0.29 2.07
C GLU A 426 -20.09 0.08 0.64
N GLU A 427 -20.94 0.97 0.14
CA GLU A 427 -21.43 0.94 -1.24
C GLU A 427 -20.26 1.01 -2.25
N ILE A 428 -19.33 1.96 -2.06
CA ILE A 428 -18.14 2.07 -2.92
C ILE A 428 -17.28 0.81 -2.80
N ALA A 429 -17.06 0.29 -1.60
CA ALA A 429 -16.27 -0.91 -1.38
C ALA A 429 -16.90 -2.17 -2.03
N ARG A 430 -18.24 -2.25 -2.08
CA ARG A 430 -18.95 -3.39 -2.69
C ARG A 430 -19.19 -3.23 -4.20
N GLU A 431 -19.45 -2.03 -4.65
CA GLU A 431 -19.96 -1.78 -6.03
C GLU A 431 -19.06 -0.86 -6.86
N GLY A 432 -18.22 -0.06 -6.23
CA GLY A 432 -17.42 0.99 -6.91
C GLY A 432 -16.63 0.48 -8.10
N ARG A 433 -16.06 -0.73 -7.99
CA ARG A 433 -15.34 -1.37 -9.07
C ARG A 433 -16.14 -1.48 -10.38
N LYS A 434 -17.45 -1.76 -10.31
CA LYS A 434 -18.31 -1.87 -11.49
C LYS A 434 -18.36 -0.56 -12.28
N PHE A 435 -18.17 0.55 -11.58
CA PHE A 435 -18.20 1.90 -12.14
C PHE A 435 -16.80 2.51 -12.32
N GLY A 436 -15.74 1.75 -12.04
CA GLY A 436 -14.36 2.22 -12.12
C GLY A 436 -13.94 3.11 -10.95
N VAL A 437 -14.58 2.98 -9.78
CA VAL A 437 -14.23 3.71 -8.55
C VAL A 437 -13.64 2.76 -7.52
N GLY A 438 -12.36 2.96 -7.20
CA GLY A 438 -11.63 2.23 -6.17
C GLY A 438 -11.47 3.06 -4.88
N LEU A 439 -11.23 2.37 -3.76
CA LEU A 439 -10.85 2.97 -2.48
C LEU A 439 -9.39 2.65 -2.16
N CYS A 440 -8.67 3.63 -1.64
CA CYS A 440 -7.41 3.44 -0.94
C CYS A 440 -7.61 3.72 0.55
N ALA A 441 -7.69 2.66 1.35
CA ALA A 441 -7.90 2.76 2.80
C ALA A 441 -6.56 2.79 3.54
N ILE A 442 -6.30 3.86 4.28
CA ILE A 442 -5.11 4.02 5.10
C ILE A 442 -5.51 3.90 6.56
N THR A 443 -4.89 2.99 7.31
CA THR A 443 -5.20 2.81 8.73
C THR A 443 -4.01 2.27 9.52
N GLN A 444 -4.03 2.54 10.82
CA GLN A 444 -3.12 1.95 11.79
C GLN A 444 -3.73 0.72 12.47
N GLN A 445 -5.04 0.53 12.36
CA GLN A 445 -5.81 -0.49 13.05
C GLN A 445 -6.71 -1.27 12.08
N PRO A 446 -6.14 -2.07 11.17
CA PRO A 446 -6.92 -2.85 10.20
C PRO A 446 -7.92 -3.81 10.87
N LYS A 447 -7.70 -4.23 12.12
CA LYS A 447 -8.65 -5.05 12.87
C LYS A 447 -10.01 -4.39 13.09
N LEU A 448 -10.09 -3.06 13.03
CA LEU A 448 -11.33 -2.30 13.18
C LEU A 448 -12.11 -2.16 11.88
N ILE A 449 -11.48 -2.44 10.73
CA ILE A 449 -12.21 -2.49 9.45
C ILE A 449 -13.06 -3.76 9.42
N ASP A 450 -14.26 -3.64 8.86
CA ASP A 450 -15.13 -4.80 8.63
C ASP A 450 -14.42 -5.86 7.80
N ARG A 451 -14.54 -7.13 8.21
CA ARG A 451 -13.81 -8.25 7.61
C ARG A 451 -14.20 -8.48 6.14
N GLU A 452 -15.47 -8.36 5.85
CA GLU A 452 -15.98 -8.58 4.50
C GLU A 452 -15.48 -7.48 3.56
N LEU A 453 -15.50 -6.22 4.01
CA LEU A 453 -14.97 -5.10 3.26
C LEU A 453 -13.47 -5.22 3.03
N LEU A 454 -12.69 -5.56 4.09
CA LEU A 454 -11.24 -5.73 3.97
C LEU A 454 -10.88 -6.84 2.97
N SER A 455 -11.70 -7.89 2.87
CA SER A 455 -11.51 -8.96 1.90
C SER A 455 -11.69 -8.52 0.43
N GLN A 456 -12.26 -7.34 0.17
CA GLN A 456 -12.38 -6.78 -1.19
C GLN A 456 -11.08 -6.10 -1.67
N PHE A 457 -10.12 -5.88 -0.77
CA PHE A 457 -8.85 -5.26 -1.14
C PHE A 457 -7.96 -6.23 -1.92
N ASN A 458 -7.58 -5.86 -3.14
CA ASN A 458 -6.73 -6.68 -4.00
C ASN A 458 -5.25 -6.33 -3.86
N THR A 459 -4.94 -5.13 -3.40
CA THR A 459 -3.58 -4.68 -3.14
C THR A 459 -3.47 -4.27 -1.67
N MET A 460 -2.50 -4.81 -0.97
CA MET A 460 -2.18 -4.46 0.41
C MET A 460 -0.71 -4.06 0.52
N VAL A 461 -0.47 -2.87 1.04
CA VAL A 461 0.86 -2.37 1.40
C VAL A 461 0.97 -2.42 2.92
N VAL A 462 1.69 -3.41 3.43
CA VAL A 462 1.84 -3.66 4.86
C VAL A 462 3.21 -3.15 5.30
N MET A 463 3.20 -2.09 6.10
CA MET A 463 4.40 -1.49 6.68
C MET A 463 4.36 -1.74 8.19
N GLY A 464 5.32 -2.32 8.82
CA GLY A 464 5.43 -2.61 10.23
C GLY A 464 4.16 -2.51 11.09
N LEU A 465 3.57 -3.65 11.45
CA LEU A 465 2.41 -3.77 12.33
C LEU A 465 2.82 -4.46 13.64
N ALA A 466 2.80 -3.73 14.76
CA ALA A 466 3.19 -4.26 16.06
C ALA A 466 2.11 -5.16 16.68
N ASP A 467 0.84 -4.80 16.54
CA ASP A 467 -0.29 -5.56 17.14
C ASP A 467 -0.55 -6.85 16.37
N ARG A 468 -0.60 -7.98 17.08
CA ARG A 468 -0.84 -9.30 16.50
C ARG A 468 -2.21 -9.40 15.83
N ASN A 469 -3.25 -8.83 16.42
CA ASN A 469 -4.60 -8.93 15.85
C ASN A 469 -4.71 -8.14 14.55
N ASP A 470 -3.96 -7.02 14.43
CA ASP A 470 -3.87 -6.27 13.18
C ASP A 470 -3.17 -7.09 12.09
N ARG A 471 -2.05 -7.77 12.41
CA ARG A 471 -1.37 -8.66 11.46
C ARG A 471 -2.26 -9.83 11.03
N MET A 472 -2.90 -10.52 11.99
CA MET A 472 -3.84 -11.61 11.70
C MET A 472 -5.00 -11.16 10.80
N ARG A 473 -5.55 -9.97 11.04
CA ARG A 473 -6.64 -9.42 10.21
C ARG A 473 -6.18 -9.19 8.75
N VAL A 474 -4.98 -8.65 8.56
CA VAL A 474 -4.39 -8.44 7.24
C VAL A 474 -4.10 -9.78 6.55
N GLU A 475 -3.49 -10.72 7.26
CA GLU A 475 -3.21 -12.07 6.78
C GLU A 475 -4.47 -12.79 6.28
N GLU A 476 -5.52 -12.84 7.09
CA GLU A 476 -6.80 -13.47 6.75
C GLU A 476 -7.51 -12.85 5.54
N SER A 477 -7.25 -11.58 5.25
CA SER A 477 -7.94 -10.83 4.21
C SER A 477 -7.12 -10.70 2.92
N ALA A 478 -5.81 -10.95 2.97
CA ALA A 478 -4.93 -10.83 1.83
C ALA A 478 -5.25 -11.85 0.73
N LYS A 479 -5.02 -11.46 -0.52
CA LYS A 479 -5.22 -12.35 -1.68
C LYS A 479 -4.08 -13.34 -1.90
N GLN A 480 -2.92 -13.04 -1.32
CA GLN A 480 -1.76 -13.94 -1.29
C GLN A 480 -1.56 -14.41 0.15
N ASP A 481 -0.95 -15.58 0.32
CA ASP A 481 -0.63 -16.11 1.64
C ASP A 481 0.45 -15.24 2.30
N LEU A 482 0.13 -14.67 3.47
CA LEU A 482 1.02 -13.89 4.30
C LEU A 482 1.37 -14.58 5.61
N SER A 483 0.90 -15.82 5.84
CA SER A 483 1.02 -16.52 7.13
C SER A 483 2.48 -16.73 7.58
N SER A 484 3.38 -16.94 6.63
CA SER A 484 4.81 -17.09 6.90
C SER A 484 5.53 -15.76 7.15
N LEU A 485 4.87 -14.62 6.93
CA LEU A 485 5.46 -13.28 6.99
C LEU A 485 5.20 -12.53 8.31
N ASP A 486 4.55 -13.16 9.30
CA ASP A 486 4.21 -12.51 10.58
C ASP A 486 5.43 -11.88 11.25
N VAL A 487 6.54 -12.64 11.33
CA VAL A 487 7.79 -12.15 11.92
C VAL A 487 8.42 -11.05 11.07
N GLU A 488 8.43 -11.20 9.74
CA GLU A 488 8.97 -10.19 8.83
C GLU A 488 8.18 -8.88 8.95
N ILE A 489 6.84 -8.93 8.93
CA ILE A 489 5.97 -7.75 9.09
C ILE A 489 6.19 -7.07 10.44
N GLN A 490 6.41 -7.84 11.50
CA GLN A 490 6.69 -7.29 12.84
C GLN A 490 8.03 -6.56 12.90
N THR A 491 9.02 -7.02 12.15
CA THR A 491 10.41 -6.52 12.18
C THR A 491 10.73 -5.49 11.11
N LEU A 492 9.77 -5.16 10.23
CA LEU A 492 9.96 -4.12 9.22
C LEU A 492 10.39 -2.80 9.84
N GLU A 493 11.40 -2.20 9.24
CA GLU A 493 11.89 -0.88 9.61
C GLU A 493 11.11 0.25 8.92
N LYS A 494 11.35 1.48 9.37
CA LYS A 494 10.72 2.66 8.75
C LYS A 494 11.04 2.74 7.25
N GLY A 495 9.99 2.82 6.44
CA GLY A 495 10.09 2.88 4.99
C GLY A 495 10.21 1.51 4.31
N GLU A 496 10.09 0.42 5.07
CA GLU A 496 9.97 -0.92 4.51
C GLU A 496 8.51 -1.36 4.44
N ALA A 497 8.19 -2.20 3.47
CA ALA A 497 6.85 -2.72 3.28
C ALA A 497 6.85 -4.12 2.66
N ILE A 498 5.81 -4.88 2.93
CA ILE A 498 5.42 -6.04 2.14
C ILE A 498 4.25 -5.63 1.25
N ILE A 499 4.39 -5.78 -0.05
CA ILE A 499 3.34 -5.46 -1.03
C ILE A 499 2.74 -6.75 -1.56
N SER A 500 1.48 -7.00 -1.21
CA SER A 500 0.69 -8.11 -1.71
C SER A 500 -0.29 -7.62 -2.76
N THR A 501 -0.22 -8.16 -3.97
CA THR A 501 -1.15 -7.84 -5.06
C THR A 501 -1.28 -9.05 -6.00
N LEU A 502 -2.42 -9.16 -6.69
CA LEU A 502 -2.64 -10.27 -7.63
C LEU A 502 -1.73 -10.23 -8.87
N ASN A 503 -1.11 -9.09 -9.15
CA ASN A 503 -0.33 -8.88 -10.36
C ASN A 503 1.12 -9.39 -10.23
N VAL A 504 1.57 -9.71 -9.02
CA VAL A 504 2.91 -10.23 -8.75
C VAL A 504 2.86 -11.68 -8.26
N PRO A 505 3.88 -12.48 -8.48
CA PRO A 505 3.85 -13.92 -8.20
C PRO A 505 3.85 -14.29 -6.72
N PHE A 506 4.36 -13.41 -5.85
CA PHE A 506 4.43 -13.58 -4.40
C PHE A 506 4.45 -12.20 -3.72
N PRO A 507 4.17 -12.09 -2.41
CA PRO A 507 4.28 -10.82 -1.70
C PRO A 507 5.69 -10.24 -1.78
N ILE A 508 5.81 -9.01 -2.28
CA ILE A 508 7.09 -8.36 -2.60
C ILE A 508 7.60 -7.58 -1.38
N PRO A 509 8.76 -7.91 -0.81
CA PRO A 509 9.44 -7.06 0.16
C PRO A 509 10.00 -5.82 -0.56
N ALA A 510 9.65 -4.64 -0.10
CA ALA A 510 10.01 -3.39 -0.73
C ALA A 510 10.63 -2.39 0.24
N LYS A 511 11.62 -1.65 -0.23
CA LYS A 511 12.08 -0.40 0.38
C LYS A 511 11.43 0.76 -0.36
N ILE A 512 10.54 1.46 0.32
CA ILE A 512 9.81 2.59 -0.26
C ILE A 512 10.77 3.77 -0.43
N HIS A 513 10.73 4.42 -1.57
CA HIS A 513 11.54 5.61 -1.78
C HIS A 513 11.27 6.67 -0.71
N ARG A 514 12.30 7.35 -0.27
CA ARG A 514 12.11 8.59 0.45
C ARG A 514 11.61 9.65 -0.54
N TYR A 515 10.52 10.34 -0.20
CA TYR A 515 9.85 11.25 -1.12
C TYR A 515 10.77 12.34 -1.66
N GLU A 516 11.61 12.93 -0.79
CA GLU A 516 12.55 13.98 -1.17
C GLU A 516 13.57 13.50 -2.22
N ASP A 517 14.11 12.30 -2.06
CA ASP A 517 15.09 11.69 -2.97
C ASP A 517 14.40 11.29 -4.29
N TYR A 518 13.18 10.72 -4.19
CA TYR A 518 12.38 10.37 -5.35
C TYR A 518 12.00 11.59 -6.20
N MET A 519 11.61 12.68 -5.54
CA MET A 519 11.31 13.94 -6.23
C MET A 519 12.53 14.49 -6.99
N GLU A 520 13.74 14.31 -6.48
CA GLU A 520 14.98 14.72 -7.18
C GLU A 520 15.26 13.85 -8.40
N ARG A 521 15.01 12.54 -8.30
CA ARG A 521 15.10 11.62 -9.45
C ARG A 521 14.09 11.93 -10.55
N LEU A 522 12.92 12.45 -10.19
CA LEU A 522 11.87 12.82 -11.13
C LEU A 522 12.14 14.16 -11.84
N ARG A 523 13.16 14.94 -11.45
CA ARG A 523 13.51 16.16 -12.16
C ARG A 523 14.05 15.81 -13.56
N PRO A 524 13.58 16.48 -14.62
CA PRO A 524 14.19 16.33 -15.94
C PRO A 524 15.69 16.65 -15.85
N SER A 525 16.51 15.80 -16.45
CA SER A 525 17.95 16.10 -16.61
C SER A 525 18.06 17.46 -17.30
N ALA A 526 18.87 18.36 -16.74
CA ALA A 526 19.15 19.63 -17.41
C ALA A 526 19.71 19.31 -18.80
N PRO A 527 19.21 19.96 -19.88
CA PRO A 527 19.76 19.71 -21.21
C PRO A 527 21.27 19.99 -21.13
N GLU A 528 22.07 19.00 -21.54
CA GLU A 528 23.50 19.17 -21.67
C GLU A 528 23.76 20.45 -22.43
N ARG A 529 24.37 21.45 -21.78
CA ARG A 529 24.86 22.64 -22.48
C ARG A 529 25.86 22.14 -23.50
N ARG A 530 25.44 22.01 -24.76
CA ARG A 530 26.37 21.83 -25.88
C ARG A 530 27.40 22.94 -25.78
N SER A 531 28.59 22.58 -25.33
CA SER A 531 29.72 23.49 -25.37
C SER A 531 29.97 23.84 -26.84
N PHE A 532 29.58 25.05 -27.21
CA PHE A 532 29.96 25.62 -28.48
C PHE A 532 31.49 25.78 -28.42
N ARG A 533 32.20 24.86 -29.05
CA ARG A 533 33.62 25.08 -29.38
C ARG A 533 33.65 26.04 -30.57
N PRO A 534 34.20 27.23 -30.45
CA PRO A 534 34.46 28.06 -31.62
C PRO A 534 35.47 27.31 -32.48
N THR A 535 35.18 27.17 -33.77
CA THR A 535 36.12 26.75 -34.79
C THR A 535 37.26 27.77 -34.83
N PRO A 536 38.52 27.39 -34.75
CA PRO A 536 39.60 28.32 -35.02
C PRO A 536 39.59 28.64 -36.51
N ASP A 537 39.70 29.97 -36.82
CA ASP A 537 39.94 30.50 -38.15
C ASP A 537 41.28 30.04 -38.75
#